data_c97a367662a0d13f9933d3a2ad2d2a54
#
_entry.id   c97a367662a0d13f9933d3a2ad2d2a54
#
_cell.length_a   1.000
_cell.length_b   1.000
_cell.length_c   1.000
_cell.angle_alpha   90.00
_cell.angle_beta   90.00
_cell.angle_gamma   90.00
#
_symmetry.space_group_name_H-M   'P 1'
#
loop_
_entity.id
_entity.type
_entity.pdbx_description
1 polymer ?
#
loop_
_entity_poly.entity_id
_entity_poly.type
_entity_poly.pdbx_seq_one_letter_code
_entity_poly.pdbx_strand_id
1 'polypeptide(L)'
;RSLMKDLPYLRTDQHGNPAGPHVILLSGSSWAEGSYEYHVNRPVNYILEADAEKRVFLEKTRFFESGFLERISGAGDDQRVAQLRAATQKAVDLIISEYERKAGKILLVVNSYAQALEVQQTLETALRKANCSAHTCRMIADAINAPSGEDTVRRGEVSRFAQMNADILIAPAMAIERGHNIVDEYGHSALSAVFFMV
;
A
#
# COMPACT_ATOMS: atom_id res chain seq x y z
N ARG A 1 -14.48 -18.37 2.80
CA ARG A 1 -15.04 -17.92 1.48
C ARG A 1 -16.28 -18.70 1.07
N SER A 2 -16.43 -20.00 1.43
CA SER A 2 -17.65 -20.77 1.12
C SER A 2 -18.86 -20.33 1.95
N LEU A 3 -18.68 -20.00 3.23
CA LEU A 3 -19.77 -19.63 4.14
C LEU A 3 -20.64 -18.49 3.58
N MET A 4 -20.02 -17.44 3.06
CA MET A 4 -20.78 -16.31 2.48
C MET A 4 -21.62 -16.70 1.24
N LYS A 5 -21.20 -17.73 0.49
CA LYS A 5 -21.95 -18.23 -0.66
C LYS A 5 -23.18 -18.99 -0.24
N ASP A 6 -23.10 -19.64 0.92
CA ASP A 6 -24.11 -20.60 1.39
C ASP A 6 -25.11 -19.96 2.36
N LEU A 7 -24.83 -18.71 2.84
CA LEU A 7 -25.73 -17.98 3.74
C LEU A 7 -27.20 -17.93 3.27
N PRO A 8 -27.52 -17.63 2.00
CA PRO A 8 -28.91 -17.65 1.52
C PRO A 8 -29.59 -19.02 1.60
N TYR A 9 -28.78 -20.09 1.59
CA TYR A 9 -29.24 -21.48 1.58
C TYR A 9 -29.30 -22.11 2.98
N LEU A 10 -28.92 -21.36 4.05
CA LEU A 10 -29.02 -21.86 5.41
C LEU A 10 -30.48 -22.17 5.85
N ARG A 11 -31.45 -21.60 5.17
CA ARG A 11 -32.87 -21.93 5.28
C ARG A 11 -33.47 -22.05 3.90
N THR A 12 -34.39 -22.98 3.73
CA THR A 12 -35.19 -23.14 2.53
C THR A 12 -36.66 -23.00 2.88
N ASP A 13 -37.46 -22.50 1.95
CA ASP A 13 -38.92 -22.52 2.04
C ASP A 13 -39.47 -23.94 1.79
N GLN A 14 -40.77 -24.09 1.88
CA GLN A 14 -41.47 -25.37 1.63
C GLN A 14 -41.33 -25.87 0.17
N HIS A 15 -40.83 -25.03 -0.75
CA HIS A 15 -40.59 -25.36 -2.15
C HIS A 15 -39.09 -25.60 -2.44
N GLY A 16 -38.25 -25.56 -1.41
CA GLY A 16 -36.80 -25.75 -1.57
C GLY A 16 -36.03 -24.52 -2.03
N ASN A 17 -36.67 -23.35 -2.15
CA ASN A 17 -35.96 -22.10 -2.50
C ASN A 17 -35.20 -21.53 -1.32
N PRO A 18 -34.08 -20.82 -1.56
CA PRO A 18 -33.36 -20.15 -0.50
C PRO A 18 -34.24 -19.15 0.26
N ALA A 19 -34.35 -19.32 1.58
CA ALA A 19 -35.10 -18.47 2.50
C ALA A 19 -34.22 -17.90 3.61
N GLY A 20 -32.89 -18.00 3.45
CA GLY A 20 -31.91 -17.40 4.31
C GLY A 20 -31.79 -15.89 4.10
N PRO A 21 -30.88 -15.23 4.82
CA PRO A 21 -30.68 -13.79 4.71
C PRO A 21 -30.21 -13.40 3.29
N HIS A 22 -30.65 -12.26 2.83
CA HIS A 22 -30.09 -11.64 1.63
C HIS A 22 -28.65 -11.23 1.91
N VAL A 23 -27.74 -11.51 0.96
CA VAL A 23 -26.33 -11.16 1.07
C VAL A 23 -25.97 -10.15 0.01
N ILE A 24 -25.52 -8.98 0.44
CA ILE A 24 -24.98 -7.93 -0.42
C ILE A 24 -23.49 -7.86 -0.15
N LEU A 25 -22.66 -8.12 -1.16
CA LEU A 25 -21.21 -8.00 -1.09
C LEU A 25 -20.81 -6.66 -1.73
N LEU A 26 -20.27 -5.77 -0.91
CA LEU A 26 -19.76 -4.47 -1.35
C LEU A 26 -18.23 -4.48 -1.17
N SER A 27 -17.51 -4.19 -2.24
CA SER A 27 -16.05 -4.10 -2.14
C SER A 27 -15.46 -3.31 -3.30
N GLY A 28 -14.50 -2.45 -3.00
CA GLY A 28 -13.68 -1.75 -3.98
C GLY A 28 -12.53 -2.59 -4.55
N SER A 29 -12.21 -3.75 -3.94
CA SER A 29 -11.03 -4.55 -4.30
C SER A 29 -11.27 -6.05 -4.38
N SER A 30 -12.51 -6.53 -4.26
CA SER A 30 -12.82 -7.97 -4.30
C SER A 30 -13.07 -8.53 -5.69
N TRP A 31 -13.09 -7.67 -6.69
CA TRP A 31 -13.22 -8.07 -8.08
C TRP A 31 -12.06 -7.48 -8.88
N ALA A 32 -11.30 -8.37 -9.52
CA ALA A 32 -10.29 -7.99 -10.50
C ALA A 32 -10.28 -9.08 -11.57
N GLU A 33 -10.46 -8.70 -12.81
CA GLU A 33 -10.44 -9.62 -13.94
C GLU A 33 -9.07 -10.32 -13.99
N GLY A 34 -9.08 -11.66 -14.08
CA GLY A 34 -7.86 -12.46 -14.10
C GLY A 34 -7.19 -12.72 -12.74
N SER A 35 -7.69 -12.19 -11.64
CA SER A 35 -7.13 -12.43 -10.30
C SER A 35 -7.86 -13.55 -9.58
N TYR A 36 -7.17 -14.66 -9.29
CA TYR A 36 -7.71 -15.80 -8.53
C TYR A 36 -7.74 -15.58 -7.02
N GLU A 37 -6.86 -14.79 -6.48
CA GLU A 37 -6.70 -14.60 -5.03
C GLU A 37 -7.73 -13.64 -4.45
N TYR A 38 -8.03 -12.57 -5.17
CA TYR A 38 -8.89 -11.49 -4.71
C TYR A 38 -10.30 -11.55 -5.30
N HIS A 39 -10.48 -12.37 -6.31
CA HIS A 39 -11.76 -12.50 -7.01
C HIS A 39 -12.76 -13.32 -6.19
N VAL A 40 -13.92 -12.74 -5.88
CA VAL A 40 -15.07 -13.50 -5.40
C VAL A 40 -15.74 -14.11 -6.61
N ASN A 41 -15.64 -15.46 -6.76
CA ASN A 41 -16.23 -16.19 -7.89
C ASN A 41 -17.78 -16.18 -7.81
N ARG A 42 -18.36 -15.03 -8.11
CA ARG A 42 -19.79 -14.78 -8.27
C ARG A 42 -19.99 -13.75 -9.37
N PRO A 43 -21.10 -13.82 -10.11
CA PRO A 43 -21.44 -12.78 -11.07
C PRO A 43 -21.49 -11.41 -10.37
N VAL A 44 -20.85 -10.42 -10.96
CA VAL A 44 -20.96 -9.03 -10.51
C VAL A 44 -22.29 -8.51 -11.01
N ASN A 45 -23.16 -8.11 -10.07
CA ASN A 45 -24.48 -7.58 -10.41
C ASN A 45 -24.42 -6.09 -10.74
N TYR A 46 -23.48 -5.37 -10.12
CA TYR A 46 -23.34 -3.94 -10.32
C TYR A 46 -21.87 -3.51 -10.14
N ILE A 47 -21.36 -2.72 -11.05
CA ILE A 47 -20.07 -2.05 -10.97
C ILE A 47 -20.32 -0.55 -10.93
N LEU A 48 -19.90 0.09 -9.85
CA LEU A 48 -19.86 1.54 -9.77
C LEU A 48 -18.63 2.03 -10.53
N GLU A 49 -18.83 2.61 -11.68
CA GLU A 49 -17.73 3.21 -12.45
C GLU A 49 -17.25 4.51 -11.80
N ALA A 50 -15.95 4.81 -11.97
CA ALA A 50 -15.41 6.08 -11.55
C ALA A 50 -16.05 7.22 -12.36
N ASP A 51 -16.35 8.32 -11.67
CA ASP A 51 -16.79 9.55 -12.31
C ASP A 51 -15.69 10.16 -13.21
N ALA A 52 -16.03 11.21 -13.95
CA ALA A 52 -15.10 11.84 -14.88
C ALA A 52 -13.85 12.41 -14.18
N GLU A 53 -13.99 12.92 -12.94
CA GLU A 53 -12.85 13.47 -12.18
C GLU A 53 -11.86 12.38 -11.77
N LYS A 54 -12.36 11.21 -11.35
CA LYS A 54 -11.52 10.06 -11.02
C LYS A 54 -10.84 9.45 -12.25
N ARG A 55 -11.53 9.47 -13.41
CA ARG A 55 -10.91 9.06 -14.68
C ARG A 55 -9.73 9.96 -15.03
N VAL A 56 -9.88 11.28 -14.90
CA VAL A 56 -8.79 12.25 -15.13
C VAL A 56 -7.60 12.00 -14.19
N PHE A 57 -7.84 11.61 -12.94
CA PHE A 57 -6.78 11.23 -12.02
C PHE A 57 -5.99 10.01 -12.54
N LEU A 58 -6.67 8.96 -12.98
CA LEU A 58 -6.04 7.77 -13.53
C LEU A 58 -5.24 8.07 -14.81
N GLU A 59 -5.76 8.93 -15.69
CA GLU A 59 -5.07 9.37 -16.90
C GLU A 59 -3.78 10.17 -16.60
N LYS A 60 -3.73 10.87 -15.47
CA LYS A 60 -2.54 11.61 -15.02
C LYS A 60 -1.54 10.76 -14.27
N THR A 61 -1.92 9.55 -13.85
CA THR A 61 -1.01 8.63 -13.16
C THR A 61 -0.01 8.08 -14.15
N ARG A 62 1.27 8.18 -13.83
CA ARG A 62 2.37 7.67 -14.66
C ARG A 62 3.04 6.51 -13.96
N PHE A 63 3.28 5.44 -14.69
CA PHE A 63 4.04 4.29 -14.25
C PHE A 63 5.44 4.34 -14.86
N PHE A 64 6.45 4.15 -14.03
CA PHE A 64 7.84 4.11 -14.46
C PHE A 64 8.46 2.80 -14.03
N GLU A 65 9.19 2.16 -14.95
CA GLU A 65 10.07 1.06 -14.62
C GLU A 65 11.43 1.60 -14.20
N SER A 66 11.94 1.16 -13.06
CA SER A 66 13.22 1.64 -12.53
C SER A 66 14.44 1.09 -13.28
N GLY A 67 14.26 0.11 -14.16
CA GLY A 67 15.36 -0.64 -14.79
C GLY A 67 16.16 -1.48 -13.81
N PHE A 68 15.69 -1.69 -12.59
CA PHE A 68 16.30 -2.57 -11.60
C PHE A 68 15.85 -4.01 -11.89
N LEU A 69 16.78 -4.85 -12.30
CA LEU A 69 16.49 -6.22 -12.79
C LEU A 69 16.72 -7.30 -11.73
N GLU A 70 17.36 -6.98 -10.61
CA GLU A 70 17.62 -7.97 -9.57
C GLU A 70 16.35 -8.26 -8.77
N ARG A 71 16.09 -9.55 -8.54
CA ARG A 71 14.93 -9.99 -7.74
C ARG A 71 15.19 -9.79 -6.25
N ILE A 72 14.40 -8.97 -5.61
CA ILE A 72 14.40 -8.80 -4.15
C ILE A 72 13.69 -9.97 -3.48
N SER A 73 12.55 -10.41 -4.03
CA SER A 73 11.79 -11.56 -3.53
C SER A 73 12.36 -12.88 -4.10
N GLY A 74 12.40 -13.92 -3.25
CA GLY A 74 12.85 -15.28 -3.65
C GLY A 74 14.35 -15.54 -3.52
N ALA A 75 15.16 -14.55 -3.16
CA ALA A 75 16.58 -14.73 -2.82
C ALA A 75 16.77 -15.22 -1.37
N GLY A 76 17.92 -15.78 -1.03
CA GLY A 76 18.32 -16.04 0.35
C GLY A 76 18.37 -14.75 1.19
N ASP A 77 18.28 -14.86 2.52
CA ASP A 77 18.10 -13.69 3.37
C ASP A 77 19.22 -12.63 3.23
N ASP A 78 20.48 -13.05 3.24
CA ASP A 78 21.61 -12.13 3.10
C ASP A 78 21.64 -11.45 1.72
N GLN A 79 21.36 -12.21 0.66
CA GLN A 79 21.30 -11.69 -0.70
C GLN A 79 20.12 -10.72 -0.88
N ARG A 80 18.98 -11.03 -0.27
CA ARG A 80 17.79 -10.17 -0.29
C ARG A 80 18.07 -8.80 0.33
N VAL A 81 18.73 -8.75 1.49
CA VAL A 81 19.10 -7.50 2.15
C VAL A 81 20.06 -6.69 1.26
N ALA A 82 21.08 -7.32 0.69
CA ALA A 82 22.02 -6.65 -0.20
C ALA A 82 21.33 -6.06 -1.45
N GLN A 83 20.44 -6.82 -2.07
CA GLN A 83 19.67 -6.38 -3.24
C GLN A 83 18.70 -5.25 -2.89
N LEU A 84 18.04 -5.33 -1.73
CA LEU A 84 17.15 -4.27 -1.26
C LEU A 84 17.90 -2.96 -1.00
N ARG A 85 19.08 -3.03 -0.39
CA ARG A 85 19.97 -1.86 -0.21
C ARG A 85 20.39 -1.28 -1.56
N ALA A 86 20.80 -2.11 -2.51
CA ALA A 86 21.19 -1.67 -3.85
C ALA A 86 20.02 -1.03 -4.60
N ALA A 87 18.82 -1.61 -4.53
CA ALA A 87 17.61 -1.05 -5.11
C ALA A 87 17.27 0.31 -4.49
N THR A 88 17.35 0.41 -3.15
CA THR A 88 17.12 1.67 -2.44
C THR A 88 18.10 2.74 -2.88
N GLN A 89 19.39 2.42 -2.97
CA GLN A 89 20.41 3.36 -3.43
C GLN A 89 20.19 3.86 -4.86
N LYS A 90 19.77 2.97 -5.77
CA LYS A 90 19.42 3.35 -7.15
C LYS A 90 18.18 4.24 -7.24
N ALA A 91 17.24 4.10 -6.31
CA ALA A 91 16.02 4.90 -6.28
C ALA A 91 16.20 6.28 -5.64
N VAL A 92 17.32 6.55 -4.96
CA VAL A 92 17.53 7.77 -4.17
C VAL A 92 17.34 9.04 -4.99
N ASP A 93 17.93 9.12 -6.18
CA ASP A 93 17.86 10.33 -7.01
C ASP A 93 16.41 10.62 -7.45
N LEU A 94 15.63 9.56 -7.77
CA LEU A 94 14.23 9.70 -8.11
C LEU A 94 13.39 10.11 -6.88
N ILE A 95 13.68 9.54 -5.70
CA ILE A 95 13.01 9.89 -4.45
C ILE A 95 13.28 11.36 -4.10
N ILE A 96 14.52 11.81 -4.22
CA ILE A 96 14.90 13.22 -3.99
C ILE A 96 14.19 14.12 -4.99
N SER A 97 14.17 13.77 -6.27
CA SER A 97 13.47 14.53 -7.29
C SER A 97 11.97 14.67 -6.99
N GLU A 98 11.32 13.58 -6.55
CA GLU A 98 9.90 13.64 -6.17
C GLU A 98 9.68 14.46 -4.89
N TYR A 99 10.57 14.38 -3.91
CA TYR A 99 10.53 15.20 -2.70
C TYR A 99 10.67 16.70 -3.03
N GLU A 100 11.59 17.07 -3.91
CA GLU A 100 11.83 18.46 -4.32
C GLU A 100 10.65 19.07 -5.10
N ARG A 101 9.87 18.24 -5.79
CA ARG A 101 8.63 18.66 -6.46
C ARG A 101 7.57 19.17 -5.49
N LYS A 102 7.63 18.75 -4.21
CA LYS A 102 6.69 19.12 -3.15
C LYS A 102 5.21 18.91 -3.54
N ALA A 103 4.95 17.93 -4.39
CA ALA A 103 3.59 17.62 -4.86
C ALA A 103 2.78 16.85 -3.79
N GLY A 104 3.44 16.31 -2.78
CA GLY A 104 2.86 15.52 -1.70
C GLY A 104 3.91 14.62 -1.06
N LYS A 105 3.45 13.70 -0.22
CA LYS A 105 4.30 12.73 0.47
C LYS A 105 4.59 11.52 -0.42
N ILE A 106 5.62 10.77 -0.07
CA ILE A 106 6.11 9.62 -0.82
C ILE A 106 5.85 8.34 -0.02
N LEU A 107 5.43 7.27 -0.69
CA LEU A 107 5.30 5.94 -0.12
C LEU A 107 6.31 4.98 -0.76
N LEU A 108 7.11 4.30 0.07
CA LEU A 108 7.92 3.16 -0.34
C LEU A 108 7.26 1.87 0.16
N VAL A 109 6.92 0.99 -0.75
CA VAL A 109 6.27 -0.29 -0.46
C VAL A 109 7.33 -1.39 -0.44
N VAL A 110 7.37 -2.14 0.65
CA VAL A 110 8.28 -3.28 0.88
C VAL A 110 7.49 -4.53 1.25
N ASN A 111 8.16 -5.71 1.35
CA ASN A 111 7.45 -6.95 1.67
C ASN A 111 7.25 -7.20 3.17
N SER A 112 8.07 -6.59 4.05
CA SER A 112 8.01 -6.86 5.50
C SER A 112 8.43 -5.66 6.35
N TYR A 113 8.10 -5.70 7.65
CA TYR A 113 8.54 -4.70 8.63
C TYR A 113 10.08 -4.68 8.81
N ALA A 114 10.73 -5.84 8.68
CA ALA A 114 12.20 -5.93 8.72
C ALA A 114 12.81 -5.20 7.50
N GLN A 115 12.25 -5.40 6.32
CA GLN A 115 12.65 -4.67 5.13
C GLN A 115 12.39 -3.16 5.23
N ALA A 116 11.31 -2.74 5.88
CA ALA A 116 11.05 -1.33 6.11
C ALA A 116 12.15 -0.67 6.94
N LEU A 117 12.69 -1.37 7.95
CA LEU A 117 13.83 -0.89 8.74
C LEU A 117 15.10 -0.77 7.89
N GLU A 118 15.42 -1.78 7.08
CA GLU A 118 16.59 -1.77 6.19
C GLU A 118 16.53 -0.64 5.17
N VAL A 119 15.36 -0.43 4.54
CA VAL A 119 15.16 0.65 3.59
C VAL A 119 15.28 2.00 4.28
N GLN A 120 14.70 2.17 5.47
CA GLN A 120 14.82 3.42 6.23
C GLN A 120 16.28 3.77 6.49
N GLN A 121 17.06 2.86 7.08
CA GLN A 121 18.48 3.09 7.41
C GLN A 121 19.33 3.39 6.17
N THR A 122 19.08 2.66 5.08
CA THR A 122 19.80 2.85 3.82
C THR A 122 19.47 4.21 3.21
N LEU A 123 18.18 4.53 3.16
CA LEU A 123 17.68 5.80 2.60
C LEU A 123 18.15 7.00 3.40
N GLU A 124 18.06 6.98 4.73
CA GLU A 124 18.53 8.07 5.58
C GLU A 124 20.04 8.34 5.41
N THR A 125 20.82 7.28 5.23
CA THR A 125 22.25 7.40 4.95
C THR A 125 22.49 8.07 3.60
N ALA A 126 21.71 7.71 2.59
CA ALA A 126 21.81 8.27 1.25
C ALA A 126 21.33 9.73 1.20
N LEU A 127 20.19 10.04 1.83
CA LEU A 127 19.65 11.40 1.92
C LEU A 127 20.63 12.35 2.61
N ARG A 128 21.28 11.92 3.71
CA ARG A 128 22.34 12.71 4.37
C ARG A 128 23.52 12.97 3.47
N LYS A 129 23.98 11.97 2.70
CA LYS A 129 25.08 12.15 1.73
C LYS A 129 24.72 13.14 0.63
N ALA A 130 23.45 13.16 0.21
CA ALA A 130 22.94 14.09 -0.79
C ALA A 130 22.56 15.48 -0.24
N ASN A 131 22.76 15.73 1.06
CA ASN A 131 22.30 16.94 1.76
C ASN A 131 20.78 17.19 1.59
N CYS A 132 19.99 16.14 1.45
CA CYS A 132 18.54 16.22 1.36
C CYS A 132 17.92 16.17 2.77
N SER A 133 17.00 17.10 3.05
CA SER A 133 16.33 17.24 4.36
C SER A 133 15.03 16.44 4.48
N ALA A 134 14.73 15.55 3.56
CA ALA A 134 13.54 14.70 3.63
C ALA A 134 13.56 13.79 4.86
N HIS A 135 12.47 13.78 5.61
CA HIS A 135 12.30 12.96 6.80
C HIS A 135 11.60 11.64 6.46
N THR A 136 12.14 10.53 6.98
CA THR A 136 11.58 9.19 6.78
C THR A 136 10.77 8.75 8.00
N CYS A 137 9.71 8.00 7.75
CA CYS A 137 8.90 7.33 8.76
C CYS A 137 8.65 5.89 8.28
N ARG A 138 8.88 4.89 9.13
CA ARG A 138 8.54 3.51 8.81
C ARG A 138 7.31 3.04 9.57
N MET A 139 6.54 2.18 8.93
CA MET A 139 5.46 1.49 9.61
C MET A 139 6.00 0.38 10.51
N ILE A 140 5.43 0.28 11.71
CA ILE A 140 5.68 -0.80 12.67
C ILE A 140 4.40 -1.61 12.92
N ALA A 141 4.56 -2.87 13.33
CA ALA A 141 3.43 -3.72 13.69
C ALA A 141 2.77 -3.24 14.99
N ASP A 142 1.44 -3.37 15.07
CA ASP A 142 0.67 -2.95 16.26
C ASP A 142 1.05 -3.71 17.53
N ALA A 143 1.57 -4.96 17.40
CA ALA A 143 2.02 -5.78 18.53
C ALA A 143 3.31 -5.26 19.20
N ILE A 144 4.03 -4.34 18.58
CA ILE A 144 5.23 -3.74 19.17
C ILE A 144 4.79 -2.68 20.18
N ASN A 145 5.20 -2.84 21.44
CA ASN A 145 4.92 -1.89 22.54
C ASN A 145 5.70 -0.55 22.42
N ALA A 146 6.15 -0.20 21.23
CA ALA A 146 6.74 1.10 20.99
C ALA A 146 5.65 2.10 20.57
N PRO A 147 5.62 3.31 21.15
CA PRO A 147 4.69 4.34 20.68
C PRO A 147 5.03 4.74 19.24
N SER A 148 4.05 5.23 18.50
CA SER A 148 4.34 6.00 17.28
C SER A 148 5.18 7.21 17.65
N GLY A 149 6.21 7.47 16.87
CA GLY A 149 7.14 8.59 17.06
C GLY A 149 7.27 9.40 15.78
N GLU A 150 8.29 10.25 15.72
CA GLU A 150 8.58 11.04 14.50
C GLU A 150 9.01 10.13 13.34
N ASP A 151 9.74 9.03 13.63
CA ASP A 151 10.33 8.12 12.64
C ASP A 151 9.55 6.82 12.48
N THR A 152 8.46 6.64 13.25
CA THR A 152 7.67 5.40 13.22
C THR A 152 6.18 5.66 13.37
N VAL A 153 5.38 4.89 12.63
CA VAL A 153 3.91 4.91 12.73
C VAL A 153 3.38 3.47 12.85
N ARG A 154 2.43 3.23 13.75
CA ARG A 154 1.75 1.96 13.84
C ARG A 154 0.82 1.75 12.66
N ARG A 155 0.62 0.48 12.28
CA ARG A 155 -0.32 0.13 11.20
C ARG A 155 -1.71 0.74 11.44
N GLY A 156 -2.27 0.60 12.65
CA GLY A 156 -3.59 1.15 12.99
C GLY A 156 -3.68 2.67 12.99
N GLU A 157 -2.53 3.36 13.00
CA GLU A 157 -2.44 4.83 13.06
C GLU A 157 -1.91 5.45 11.76
N VAL A 158 -1.73 4.67 10.70
CA VAL A 158 -1.06 5.12 9.46
C VAL A 158 -1.74 6.32 8.79
N SER A 159 -3.05 6.50 8.97
CA SER A 159 -3.77 7.68 8.48
C SER A 159 -3.22 9.00 9.04
N ARG A 160 -2.60 8.96 10.24
CA ARG A 160 -1.94 10.14 10.85
C ARG A 160 -0.69 10.59 10.09
N PHE A 161 -0.13 9.72 9.23
CA PHE A 161 1.04 10.07 8.43
C PHE A 161 0.84 11.34 7.59
N ALA A 162 -0.38 11.58 7.14
CA ALA A 162 -0.71 12.80 6.39
C ALA A 162 -0.35 14.10 7.17
N GLN A 163 -0.54 14.09 8.51
CA GLN A 163 -0.29 15.24 9.39
C GLN A 163 1.10 15.20 10.07
N MET A 164 1.86 14.09 9.93
CA MET A 164 3.21 14.00 10.50
C MET A 164 4.19 14.90 9.73
N ASN A 165 5.28 15.29 10.39
CA ASN A 165 6.36 16.05 9.75
C ASN A 165 7.27 15.18 8.87
N ALA A 166 6.96 13.89 8.70
CA ALA A 166 7.70 13.00 7.82
C ALA A 166 7.20 13.13 6.37
N ASP A 167 8.12 13.04 5.42
CA ASP A 167 7.86 13.19 3.99
C ASP A 167 7.71 11.85 3.28
N ILE A 168 8.39 10.82 3.79
CA ILE A 168 8.51 9.51 3.18
C ILE A 168 8.03 8.43 4.14
N LEU A 169 6.97 7.70 3.77
CA LEU A 169 6.50 6.52 4.50
C LEU A 169 7.07 5.25 3.89
N ILE A 170 7.59 4.36 4.73
CA ILE A 170 8.07 3.04 4.32
C ILE A 170 7.18 1.99 4.97
N ALA A 171 6.42 1.24 4.18
CA ALA A 171 5.38 0.35 4.68
C ALA A 171 5.35 -1.01 3.97
N PRO A 172 5.06 -2.11 4.70
CA PRO A 172 4.84 -3.42 4.08
C PRO A 172 3.59 -3.44 3.22
N ALA A 173 3.67 -4.04 2.01
CA ALA A 173 2.55 -4.17 1.08
C ALA A 173 1.30 -4.74 1.76
N MET A 174 1.42 -5.87 2.44
CA MET A 174 0.31 -6.54 3.15
C MET A 174 -0.31 -5.69 4.28
N ALA A 175 0.45 -4.73 4.80
CA ALA A 175 -0.04 -3.86 5.88
C ALA A 175 -0.81 -2.65 5.35
N ILE A 176 -0.53 -2.21 4.11
CA ILE A 176 -1.08 -0.99 3.53
C ILE A 176 -2.06 -1.24 2.37
N GLU A 177 -2.13 -2.45 1.83
CA GLU A 177 -2.95 -2.74 0.64
C GLU A 177 -4.46 -2.49 0.82
N ARG A 178 -4.96 -2.48 2.05
CA ARG A 178 -6.39 -2.32 2.34
C ARG A 178 -6.67 -1.45 3.55
N GLY A 179 -7.68 -0.62 3.43
CA GLY A 179 -8.33 0.04 4.56
C GLY A 179 -7.64 1.27 5.14
N HIS A 180 -6.66 1.82 4.46
CA HIS A 180 -5.97 3.03 4.91
C HIS A 180 -6.19 4.19 3.94
N ASN A 181 -6.81 5.25 4.44
CA ASN A 181 -6.91 6.52 3.74
C ASN A 181 -5.87 7.48 4.31
N ILE A 182 -4.79 7.72 3.56
CA ILE A 182 -3.77 8.73 3.90
C ILE A 182 -4.15 9.99 3.12
N VAL A 183 -5.00 10.80 3.73
CA VAL A 183 -5.57 12.00 3.12
C VAL A 183 -5.22 13.26 3.90
N ASP A 184 -5.13 14.38 3.20
CA ASP A 184 -4.98 15.70 3.78
C ASP A 184 -6.26 16.18 4.48
N GLU A 185 -6.24 17.39 5.00
CA GLU A 185 -7.40 18.01 5.69
C GLU A 185 -8.60 18.27 4.77
N TYR A 186 -8.40 18.25 3.45
CA TYR A 186 -9.43 18.44 2.44
C TYR A 186 -9.97 17.10 1.89
N GLY A 187 -9.44 15.96 2.36
CA GLY A 187 -9.81 14.63 1.89
C GLY A 187 -9.13 14.20 0.59
N HIS A 188 -8.12 14.93 0.11
CA HIS A 188 -7.31 14.54 -1.03
C HIS A 188 -6.19 13.59 -0.60
N SER A 189 -5.70 12.76 -1.53
CA SER A 189 -4.53 11.91 -1.26
C SER A 189 -3.34 12.74 -0.82
N ALA A 190 -2.78 12.44 0.34
CA ALA A 190 -1.54 13.07 0.79
C ALA A 190 -0.31 12.52 0.05
N LEU A 191 -0.46 11.39 -0.66
CA LEU A 191 0.62 10.74 -1.40
C LEU A 191 0.65 11.22 -2.86
N SER A 192 1.83 11.61 -3.33
CA SER A 192 2.09 12.02 -4.72
C SER A 192 2.86 10.98 -5.52
N ALA A 193 3.65 10.13 -4.83
CA ALA A 193 4.45 9.10 -5.48
C ALA A 193 4.47 7.81 -4.66
N VAL A 194 4.55 6.67 -5.35
CA VAL A 194 4.67 5.35 -4.75
C VAL A 194 5.81 4.59 -5.43
N PHE A 195 6.74 4.08 -4.64
CA PHE A 195 7.85 3.24 -5.09
C PHE A 195 7.66 1.82 -4.59
N PHE A 196 7.62 0.86 -5.48
CA PHE A 196 7.55 -0.57 -5.14
C PHE A 196 8.95 -1.15 -5.07
N MET A 197 9.39 -1.50 -3.86
CA MET A 197 10.69 -2.09 -3.53
C MET A 197 10.52 -3.60 -3.24
N VAL A 198 9.87 -4.35 -4.16
CA VAL A 198 9.39 -5.74 -3.95
C VAL A 198 9.88 -6.69 -5.02
#